data_c88dae2db11f152dce36b474fa1c58e9
#
_entry.id   c88dae2db11f152dce36b474fa1c58e9
#
_cell.length_a   1.000
_cell.length_b   1.000
_cell.length_c   1.000
_cell.angle_alpha   90.00
_cell.angle_beta   90.00
_cell.angle_gamma   90.00
#
_symmetry.space_group_name_H-M   'P 1'
#
loop_
_entity.id
_entity.type
_entity.pdbx_description
1 polymer ?
#
loop_
_entity_poly.entity_id
_entity_poly.type
_entity_poly.pdbx_seq_one_letter_code
_entity_poly.pdbx_strand_id
1 'polypeptide(L)'
;MAGSSYGNIFRVTTWGESHGKGLGVVVDGVPAGLELCEEDIQIFLNRRKPGQSKFTTPRKEDDAVEILSGVFEGKTTGTPVSMVVWNKNQKSKDYSEIASYYRPGHADFCFDEKYGFRDYRGGGRSSGRETIGRVAAGAIAVKMLSGLGIKFLTYTRSIGPVTINEVNFDAHEIYNNSLYMPDADAVLKASEYLEECLKSLNSSGGVCECVITGLPVGLGDPVFEKIDANLAKAIMSIGAVKGFEIGDGFDAAKATGLTNNDAFIMRAGAVSKETNRSGGTLGGMTDGSPLIFRAAIKPTPSIAATQHTVNKSGEDIEISIKGRHDPIIVPRAVVVVEAMAAITIADALLMNMGARMDRITDFYKKL
;
A
#
# COMPACT_ATOMS: atom_id res chain seq x y z
N MET A 1 0.79 6.07 -22.47
CA MET A 1 0.82 4.93 -21.55
C MET A 1 -0.10 5.20 -20.37
N ALA A 2 -0.86 4.21 -19.95
CA ALA A 2 -1.86 4.36 -18.88
C ALA A 2 -1.23 4.18 -17.48
N GLY A 3 -0.44 5.16 -17.04
CA GLY A 3 0.22 5.12 -15.72
C GLY A 3 -0.72 5.16 -14.51
N SER A 4 -2.05 5.25 -14.73
CA SER A 4 -3.07 5.26 -13.67
C SER A 4 -3.85 3.93 -13.57
N SER A 5 -3.47 2.91 -14.35
CA SER A 5 -4.12 1.60 -14.34
C SER A 5 -3.14 0.52 -13.89
N TYR A 6 -3.64 -0.48 -13.13
CA TYR A 6 -2.89 -1.62 -12.62
C TYR A 6 -3.78 -2.88 -12.65
N GLY A 7 -3.17 -4.06 -12.87
CA GLY A 7 -3.85 -5.35 -12.99
C GLY A 7 -4.27 -5.69 -14.41
N ASN A 8 -4.54 -6.96 -14.67
CA ASN A 8 -4.93 -7.51 -15.96
C ASN A 8 -6.43 -7.83 -16.00
N ILE A 9 -6.91 -8.72 -15.12
CA ILE A 9 -8.32 -9.12 -14.96
C ILE A 9 -8.94 -8.28 -13.84
N PHE A 10 -8.41 -8.37 -12.62
CA PHE A 10 -8.80 -7.45 -11.55
C PHE A 10 -8.08 -6.10 -11.78
N ARG A 11 -8.67 -5.31 -12.64
CA ARG A 11 -8.04 -4.09 -13.16
C ARG A 11 -8.54 -2.84 -12.46
N VAL A 12 -7.60 -2.07 -11.94
CA VAL A 12 -7.87 -0.85 -11.19
C VAL A 12 -7.41 0.36 -12.00
N THR A 13 -8.26 1.37 -12.14
CA THR A 13 -7.90 2.67 -12.74
C THR A 13 -8.26 3.78 -11.76
N THR A 14 -7.25 4.47 -11.22
CA THR A 14 -7.43 5.61 -10.30
C THR A 14 -7.41 6.94 -11.05
N TRP A 15 -8.21 7.91 -10.58
CA TRP A 15 -8.30 9.26 -11.16
C TRP A 15 -8.49 10.32 -10.08
N GLY A 16 -8.41 11.59 -10.49
CA GLY A 16 -8.55 12.75 -9.60
C GLY A 16 -7.25 13.16 -8.91
N GLU A 17 -7.24 14.34 -8.34
CA GLU A 17 -6.11 14.97 -7.67
C GLU A 17 -6.47 15.43 -6.25
N SER A 18 -5.44 15.66 -5.43
CA SER A 18 -5.60 16.05 -4.02
C SER A 18 -6.37 17.35 -3.83
N HIS A 19 -6.33 18.26 -4.79
CA HIS A 19 -7.03 19.55 -4.78
C HIS A 19 -8.05 19.69 -5.93
N GLY A 20 -8.37 18.59 -6.62
CA GLY A 20 -9.50 18.49 -7.54
C GLY A 20 -10.84 18.39 -6.80
N LYS A 21 -11.94 18.22 -7.52
CA LYS A 21 -13.29 18.05 -6.93
C LYS A 21 -13.42 16.77 -6.12
N GLY A 22 -12.72 15.71 -6.52
CA GLY A 22 -12.73 14.40 -5.88
C GLY A 22 -11.63 13.51 -6.41
N LEU A 23 -11.49 12.36 -5.78
CA LEU A 23 -10.66 11.24 -6.23
C LEU A 23 -11.53 10.01 -6.35
N GLY A 24 -11.24 9.17 -7.32
CA GLY A 24 -12.02 7.96 -7.50
C GLY A 24 -11.21 6.83 -8.10
N VAL A 25 -11.90 5.73 -8.24
CA VAL A 25 -11.37 4.50 -8.80
C VAL A 25 -12.46 3.76 -9.56
N VAL A 26 -12.07 3.14 -10.65
CA VAL A 26 -12.86 2.14 -11.34
C VAL A 26 -12.16 0.80 -11.19
N VAL A 27 -12.90 -0.20 -10.73
CA VAL A 27 -12.42 -1.59 -10.59
C VAL A 27 -13.20 -2.45 -11.58
N ASP A 28 -12.52 -2.98 -12.56
CA ASP A 28 -13.06 -3.93 -13.53
C ASP A 28 -12.65 -5.35 -13.16
N GLY A 29 -13.41 -6.36 -13.63
CA GLY A 29 -13.11 -7.77 -13.36
C GLY A 29 -13.50 -8.27 -11.97
N VAL A 30 -14.32 -7.53 -11.23
CA VAL A 30 -14.92 -8.03 -9.98
C VAL A 30 -16.01 -9.07 -10.34
N PRO A 31 -15.92 -10.32 -9.85
CA PRO A 31 -16.95 -11.32 -10.11
C PRO A 31 -18.33 -10.87 -9.62
N ALA A 32 -19.39 -11.24 -10.34
CA ALA A 32 -20.76 -10.97 -9.91
C ALA A 32 -21.12 -11.76 -8.65
N GLY A 33 -21.99 -11.18 -7.81
CA GLY A 33 -22.54 -11.85 -6.62
C GLY A 33 -21.72 -11.68 -5.33
N LEU A 34 -20.61 -10.94 -5.34
CA LEU A 34 -19.92 -10.55 -4.12
C LEU A 34 -20.81 -9.53 -3.36
N GLU A 35 -21.15 -9.84 -2.12
CA GLU A 35 -21.81 -8.87 -1.23
C GLU A 35 -20.89 -7.66 -1.02
N LEU A 36 -21.40 -6.45 -1.30
CA LEU A 36 -20.60 -5.22 -1.22
C LEU A 36 -21.47 -4.01 -0.91
N CYS A 37 -21.04 -3.22 0.07
CA CYS A 37 -21.61 -1.91 0.41
C CYS A 37 -20.47 -0.92 0.74
N GLU A 38 -20.82 0.35 0.90
CA GLU A 38 -19.88 1.42 1.23
C GLU A 38 -19.16 1.17 2.55
N GLU A 39 -19.83 0.59 3.54
CA GLU A 39 -19.26 0.29 4.86
C GLU A 39 -18.10 -0.68 4.78
N ASP A 40 -18.14 -1.67 3.90
CA ASP A 40 -17.04 -2.61 3.67
C ASP A 40 -15.75 -1.91 3.25
N ILE A 41 -15.90 -0.86 2.46
CA ILE A 41 -14.80 -0.05 1.94
C ILE A 41 -14.36 1.01 2.95
N GLN A 42 -15.34 1.61 3.63
CA GLN A 42 -15.11 2.71 4.58
C GLN A 42 -14.22 2.30 5.75
N ILE A 43 -14.32 1.07 6.23
CA ILE A 43 -13.46 0.50 7.28
C ILE A 43 -11.98 0.64 6.89
N PHE A 44 -11.61 0.33 5.65
CA PHE A 44 -10.25 0.45 5.13
C PHE A 44 -9.85 1.92 4.96
N LEU A 45 -10.73 2.75 4.41
CA LEU A 45 -10.47 4.19 4.26
C LEU A 45 -10.30 4.88 5.61
N ASN A 46 -11.00 4.44 6.65
CA ASN A 46 -10.84 4.94 8.00
C ASN A 46 -9.42 4.69 8.56
N ARG A 47 -8.79 3.56 8.23
CA ARG A 47 -7.38 3.26 8.59
C ARG A 47 -6.39 4.16 7.83
N ARG A 48 -6.75 4.63 6.61
CA ARG A 48 -5.91 5.49 5.77
C ARG A 48 -6.00 6.97 6.13
N LYS A 49 -7.16 7.47 6.55
CA LYS A 49 -7.43 8.91 6.71
C LYS A 49 -6.47 9.60 7.68
N PRO A 50 -6.22 10.92 7.53
CA PRO A 50 -5.43 11.70 8.49
C PRO A 50 -6.16 11.88 9.82
N GLY A 51 -5.44 12.37 10.84
CA GLY A 51 -6.04 12.77 12.12
C GLY A 51 -6.30 11.63 13.11
N GLN A 52 -5.63 10.48 12.97
CA GLN A 52 -5.83 9.32 13.83
C GLN A 52 -4.97 9.31 15.10
N SER A 53 -3.93 10.14 15.18
CA SER A 53 -3.04 10.23 16.34
C SER A 53 -2.38 11.59 16.44
N LYS A 54 -1.70 11.84 17.57
CA LYS A 54 -0.85 13.04 17.77
C LYS A 54 0.31 13.13 16.77
N PHE A 55 0.66 12.03 16.12
CA PHE A 55 1.73 11.92 15.11
C PHE A 55 1.22 12.04 13.68
N THR A 56 -0.04 12.39 13.48
CA THR A 56 -0.62 12.66 12.16
C THR A 56 -1.12 14.09 12.07
N THR A 57 -1.21 14.62 10.84
CA THR A 57 -1.77 15.95 10.63
C THR A 57 -3.16 16.07 11.26
N PRO A 58 -3.49 17.19 11.94
CA PRO A 58 -4.79 17.40 12.56
C PRO A 58 -5.93 17.67 11.54
N ARG A 59 -5.71 17.43 10.25
CA ARG A 59 -6.77 17.51 9.24
C ARG A 59 -7.81 16.43 9.55
N LYS A 60 -9.07 16.83 9.60
CA LYS A 60 -10.20 15.92 9.68
C LYS A 60 -10.84 15.84 8.30
N GLU A 61 -10.75 14.69 7.67
CA GLU A 61 -11.40 14.37 6.41
C GLU A 61 -12.17 13.07 6.62
N ASP A 62 -13.43 13.05 6.26
CA ASP A 62 -14.29 11.88 6.48
C ASP A 62 -13.92 10.78 5.47
N ASP A 63 -13.39 11.18 4.30
CA ASP A 63 -13.09 10.29 3.16
C ASP A 63 -14.26 9.35 2.87
N ALA A 64 -15.50 9.88 2.98
CA ALA A 64 -16.72 9.12 2.74
C ALA A 64 -16.75 8.65 1.28
N VAL A 65 -16.84 7.35 1.08
CA VAL A 65 -16.91 6.74 -0.25
C VAL A 65 -18.36 6.64 -0.71
N GLU A 66 -18.56 6.86 -2.00
CA GLU A 66 -19.83 6.60 -2.69
C GLU A 66 -19.56 5.58 -3.81
N ILE A 67 -20.40 4.52 -3.89
CA ILE A 67 -20.39 3.58 -5.01
C ILE A 67 -21.35 4.11 -6.08
N LEU A 68 -20.82 4.37 -7.27
CA LEU A 68 -21.58 4.96 -8.38
C LEU A 68 -22.11 3.92 -9.36
N SER A 69 -21.52 2.73 -9.45
CA SER A 69 -21.91 1.65 -10.37
C SER A 69 -21.35 0.30 -9.93
N GLY A 70 -21.83 -0.77 -10.57
CA GLY A 70 -21.31 -2.12 -10.41
C GLY A 70 -21.87 -2.88 -9.20
N VAL A 71 -22.83 -2.30 -8.46
CA VAL A 71 -23.52 -2.93 -7.33
C VAL A 71 -25.03 -2.76 -7.51
N PHE A 72 -25.80 -3.82 -7.29
CA PHE A 72 -27.24 -3.84 -7.29
C PHE A 72 -27.74 -4.74 -6.16
N GLU A 73 -28.69 -4.25 -5.34
CA GLU A 73 -29.22 -4.96 -4.17
C GLU A 73 -28.13 -5.53 -3.25
N GLY A 74 -27.07 -4.75 -3.03
CA GLY A 74 -25.96 -5.12 -2.14
C GLY A 74 -25.00 -6.18 -2.70
N LYS A 75 -25.04 -6.46 -4.01
CA LYS A 75 -24.17 -7.44 -4.67
C LYS A 75 -23.52 -6.86 -5.93
N THR A 76 -22.29 -7.24 -6.19
CA THR A 76 -21.61 -6.88 -7.44
C THR A 76 -22.33 -7.51 -8.64
N THR A 77 -22.34 -6.77 -9.76
CA THR A 77 -23.06 -7.19 -10.98
C THR A 77 -22.16 -7.82 -12.05
N GLY A 78 -20.83 -7.85 -11.81
CA GLY A 78 -19.83 -8.25 -12.82
C GLY A 78 -19.49 -7.15 -13.82
N THR A 79 -20.08 -5.96 -13.67
CA THR A 79 -19.72 -4.76 -14.44
C THR A 79 -18.76 -3.87 -13.62
N PRO A 80 -18.10 -2.87 -14.22
CA PRO A 80 -17.14 -2.04 -13.48
C PRO A 80 -17.73 -1.38 -12.24
N VAL A 81 -17.07 -1.57 -11.09
CA VAL A 81 -17.40 -0.89 -9.84
C VAL A 81 -16.69 0.47 -9.84
N SER A 82 -17.46 1.55 -9.90
CA SER A 82 -16.92 2.91 -9.81
C SER A 82 -17.20 3.50 -8.44
N MET A 83 -16.15 4.09 -7.84
CA MET A 83 -16.23 4.69 -6.51
C MET A 83 -15.61 6.07 -6.51
N VAL A 84 -16.13 6.97 -5.68
CA VAL A 84 -15.63 8.34 -5.53
C VAL A 84 -15.59 8.77 -4.07
N VAL A 85 -14.61 9.60 -3.74
CA VAL A 85 -14.52 10.36 -2.50
C VAL A 85 -14.39 11.85 -2.86
N TRP A 86 -15.36 12.65 -2.41
CA TRP A 86 -15.40 14.08 -2.71
C TRP A 86 -14.48 14.87 -1.77
N ASN A 87 -13.75 15.84 -2.32
CA ASN A 87 -12.92 16.75 -1.54
C ASN A 87 -13.76 17.89 -0.96
N LYS A 88 -13.96 17.92 0.36
CA LYS A 88 -14.82 18.91 1.06
C LYS A 88 -14.05 20.14 1.57
N ASN A 89 -12.74 20.02 1.86
CA ASN A 89 -11.96 21.02 2.61
C ASN A 89 -10.68 21.44 1.88
N GLN A 90 -10.80 21.99 0.67
CA GLN A 90 -9.66 22.51 -0.08
C GLN A 90 -9.31 23.92 0.36
N LYS A 91 -8.14 24.15 0.96
CA LYS A 91 -7.59 25.49 1.22
C LYS A 91 -6.46 25.77 0.23
N SER A 92 -6.81 26.23 -0.97
CA SER A 92 -5.85 26.54 -2.03
C SER A 92 -4.98 27.78 -1.77
N LYS A 93 -5.33 28.61 -0.78
CA LYS A 93 -4.58 29.84 -0.44
C LYS A 93 -3.22 29.58 0.20
N ASP A 94 -2.98 28.39 0.77
CA ASP A 94 -1.75 28.06 1.48
C ASP A 94 -0.59 27.65 0.55
N TYR A 95 -0.78 27.67 -0.77
CA TYR A 95 0.18 27.13 -1.74
C TYR A 95 0.78 28.17 -2.71
N SER A 96 0.48 29.47 -2.56
CA SER A 96 0.97 30.51 -3.48
C SER A 96 2.50 30.64 -3.49
N GLU A 97 3.16 30.50 -2.33
CA GLU A 97 4.62 30.55 -2.23
C GLU A 97 5.29 29.34 -2.90
N ILE A 98 4.66 28.17 -2.84
CA ILE A 98 5.17 26.92 -3.42
C ILE A 98 5.22 26.96 -4.96
N ALA A 99 4.50 27.89 -5.58
CA ALA A 99 4.54 28.10 -7.03
C ALA A 99 5.92 28.55 -7.53
N SER A 100 6.71 29.22 -6.69
CA SER A 100 7.95 29.90 -7.09
C SER A 100 9.23 29.08 -6.90
N TYR A 101 9.18 27.96 -6.17
CA TYR A 101 10.35 27.11 -5.90
C TYR A 101 10.04 25.62 -5.97
N TYR A 102 11.09 24.79 -5.92
CA TYR A 102 10.98 23.33 -5.91
C TYR A 102 11.21 22.79 -4.50
N ARG A 103 10.20 22.14 -3.92
CA ARG A 103 10.31 21.56 -2.57
C ARG A 103 11.25 20.37 -2.58
N PRO A 104 12.25 20.31 -1.68
CA PRO A 104 13.11 19.15 -1.53
C PRO A 104 12.31 17.86 -1.33
N GLY A 105 12.72 16.79 -2.00
CA GLY A 105 12.09 15.48 -1.88
C GLY A 105 10.68 15.33 -2.46
N HIS A 106 10.11 16.37 -3.10
CA HIS A 106 8.85 16.35 -3.83
C HIS A 106 9.07 16.26 -5.35
N ALA A 107 8.01 16.00 -6.09
CA ALA A 107 8.05 15.83 -7.54
C ALA A 107 7.89 17.17 -8.31
N ASP A 108 7.99 18.31 -7.66
CA ASP A 108 7.69 19.62 -8.24
C ASP A 108 8.47 19.88 -9.52
N PHE A 109 9.80 19.72 -9.46
CA PHE A 109 10.69 19.87 -10.61
C PHE A 109 10.35 18.86 -11.72
N CYS A 110 10.18 17.59 -11.37
CA CYS A 110 9.87 16.54 -12.34
C CYS A 110 8.55 16.76 -13.09
N PHE A 111 7.54 17.36 -12.43
CA PHE A 111 6.27 17.68 -13.08
C PHE A 111 6.42 18.84 -14.06
N ASP A 112 7.12 19.91 -13.66
CA ASP A 112 7.37 21.04 -14.55
C ASP A 112 8.17 20.61 -15.80
N GLU A 113 9.24 19.83 -15.63
CA GLU A 113 10.05 19.34 -16.74
C GLU A 113 9.32 18.35 -17.65
N LYS A 114 8.54 17.45 -17.07
CA LYS A 114 7.86 16.41 -17.85
C LYS A 114 6.64 16.90 -18.60
N TYR A 115 5.85 17.78 -17.97
CA TYR A 115 4.55 18.20 -18.50
C TYR A 115 4.53 19.66 -18.94
N GLY A 116 5.61 20.43 -18.72
CA GLY A 116 5.72 21.84 -19.08
C GLY A 116 5.04 22.80 -18.08
N PHE A 117 4.21 22.27 -17.18
CA PHE A 117 3.57 23.00 -16.08
C PHE A 117 3.06 22.04 -15.02
N ARG A 118 2.76 22.55 -13.84
CA ARG A 118 2.14 21.78 -12.75
C ARG A 118 1.02 22.53 -12.06
N ASP A 119 0.07 21.82 -11.49
CA ASP A 119 -0.81 22.37 -10.47
C ASP A 119 -0.04 22.41 -9.12
N TYR A 120 0.40 23.60 -8.72
CA TYR A 120 1.18 23.80 -7.49
C TYR A 120 0.34 23.71 -6.22
N ARG A 121 -1.00 23.62 -6.30
CA ARG A 121 -1.91 23.57 -5.14
C ARG A 121 -1.83 22.22 -4.37
N GLY A 122 -0.73 21.53 -4.42
CA GLY A 122 -0.46 20.28 -3.71
C GLY A 122 0.35 19.30 -4.54
N GLY A 123 0.36 18.03 -4.15
CA GLY A 123 1.10 16.98 -4.87
C GLY A 123 0.35 16.39 -6.07
N GLY A 124 -0.85 16.86 -6.40
CA GLY A 124 -1.66 16.31 -7.50
C GLY A 124 -1.80 14.79 -7.41
N ARG A 125 -1.46 14.09 -8.51
CA ARG A 125 -1.42 12.63 -8.59
C ARG A 125 -0.30 11.98 -7.78
N SER A 126 0.75 12.70 -7.38
CA SER A 126 1.82 12.21 -6.49
C SER A 126 1.54 12.45 -5.00
N SER A 127 0.38 12.99 -4.65
CA SER A 127 -0.06 13.16 -3.26
C SER A 127 -0.42 11.82 -2.63
N GLY A 128 -0.12 11.64 -1.31
CA GLY A 128 -0.62 10.49 -0.54
C GLY A 128 -2.15 10.34 -0.55
N ARG A 129 -2.90 11.38 -0.91
CA ARG A 129 -4.36 11.32 -1.04
C ARG A 129 -4.81 10.44 -2.23
N GLU A 130 -3.97 10.26 -3.25
CA GLU A 130 -4.23 9.35 -4.38
C GLU A 130 -4.48 7.91 -3.90
N THR A 131 -3.89 7.52 -2.78
CA THR A 131 -4.06 6.18 -2.20
C THR A 131 -5.49 5.85 -1.76
N ILE A 132 -6.42 6.83 -1.70
CA ILE A 132 -7.85 6.59 -1.49
C ILE A 132 -8.38 5.59 -2.51
N GLY A 133 -8.12 5.80 -3.80
CA GLY A 133 -8.57 4.91 -4.85
C GLY A 133 -7.98 3.50 -4.73
N ARG A 134 -6.70 3.39 -4.35
CA ARG A 134 -6.04 2.10 -4.13
C ARG A 134 -6.66 1.34 -2.96
N VAL A 135 -6.90 2.02 -1.85
CA VAL A 135 -7.48 1.42 -0.64
C VAL A 135 -8.92 1.00 -0.88
N ALA A 136 -9.71 1.81 -1.59
CA ALA A 136 -11.08 1.45 -1.95
C ALA A 136 -11.14 0.19 -2.83
N ALA A 137 -10.28 0.10 -3.86
CA ALA A 137 -10.17 -1.09 -4.71
C ALA A 137 -9.65 -2.31 -3.93
N GLY A 138 -8.65 -2.08 -3.04
CA GLY A 138 -8.08 -3.12 -2.18
C GLY A 138 -9.07 -3.71 -1.21
N ALA A 139 -10.00 -2.92 -0.67
CA ALA A 139 -11.07 -3.40 0.20
C ALA A 139 -11.95 -4.44 -0.51
N ILE A 140 -12.31 -4.20 -1.78
CA ILE A 140 -13.04 -5.18 -2.61
C ILE A 140 -12.21 -6.46 -2.77
N ALA A 141 -10.92 -6.32 -3.10
CA ALA A 141 -10.02 -7.46 -3.26
C ALA A 141 -9.88 -8.28 -1.97
N VAL A 142 -9.68 -7.63 -0.82
CA VAL A 142 -9.62 -8.32 0.50
C VAL A 142 -10.93 -9.05 0.78
N LYS A 143 -12.09 -8.43 0.55
CA LYS A 143 -13.39 -9.07 0.77
C LYS A 143 -13.56 -10.32 -0.10
N MET A 144 -13.23 -10.24 -1.39
CA MET A 144 -13.26 -11.38 -2.31
C MET A 144 -12.32 -12.50 -1.85
N LEU A 145 -11.08 -12.17 -1.50
CA LEU A 145 -10.06 -13.14 -1.10
C LEU A 145 -10.34 -13.77 0.27
N SER A 146 -10.95 -13.02 1.19
CA SER A 146 -11.38 -13.52 2.50
C SER A 146 -12.41 -14.65 2.39
N GLY A 147 -13.31 -14.58 1.39
CA GLY A 147 -14.25 -15.64 1.06
C GLY A 147 -13.59 -16.95 0.65
N LEU A 148 -12.32 -16.90 0.24
CA LEU A 148 -11.49 -18.06 -0.12
C LEU A 148 -10.53 -18.49 1.00
N GLY A 149 -10.62 -17.87 2.20
CA GLY A 149 -9.76 -18.16 3.35
C GLY A 149 -8.39 -17.49 3.30
N ILE A 150 -8.14 -16.60 2.34
CA ILE A 150 -6.89 -15.83 2.24
C ILE A 150 -6.97 -14.65 3.20
N LYS A 151 -5.95 -14.50 4.06
CA LYS A 151 -5.89 -13.47 5.11
C LYS A 151 -4.65 -12.61 4.95
N PHE A 152 -4.79 -11.34 5.27
CA PHE A 152 -3.72 -10.35 5.26
C PHE A 152 -3.47 -9.87 6.69
N LEU A 153 -2.21 -9.84 7.10
CA LEU A 153 -1.75 -9.23 8.34
C LEU A 153 -0.65 -8.23 7.97
N THR A 154 -0.96 -6.95 8.03
CA THR A 154 -0.03 -5.88 7.66
C THR A 154 0.15 -4.94 8.84
N TYR A 155 1.41 -4.63 9.15
CA TYR A 155 1.77 -3.88 10.34
C TYR A 155 3.04 -3.04 10.14
N THR A 156 3.29 -2.14 11.07
CA THR A 156 4.53 -1.36 11.14
C THR A 156 5.59 -2.21 11.82
N ARG A 157 6.63 -2.59 11.07
CA ARG A 157 7.78 -3.35 11.58
C ARG A 157 8.80 -2.45 12.28
N SER A 158 9.04 -1.25 11.72
CA SER A 158 9.95 -0.28 12.34
C SER A 158 9.53 1.16 12.07
N ILE A 159 9.94 2.05 12.98
CA ILE A 159 9.84 3.51 12.84
C ILE A 159 11.23 4.09 13.16
N GLY A 160 11.86 4.73 12.17
CA GLY A 160 13.24 5.17 12.29
C GLY A 160 14.15 4.03 12.77
N PRO A 161 14.91 4.22 13.87
CA PRO A 161 15.80 3.20 14.43
C PRO A 161 15.08 2.15 15.29
N VAL A 162 13.81 2.34 15.63
CA VAL A 162 13.06 1.45 16.52
C VAL A 162 12.41 0.34 15.70
N THR A 163 12.84 -0.90 15.93
CA THR A 163 12.30 -2.11 15.30
C THR A 163 11.61 -2.97 16.37
N ILE A 164 10.53 -3.67 15.99
CA ILE A 164 9.87 -4.65 16.86
C ILE A 164 10.82 -5.77 17.25
N ASN A 165 10.57 -6.37 18.42
CA ASN A 165 11.17 -7.62 18.81
C ASN A 165 10.19 -8.75 18.49
N GLU A 166 10.59 -9.72 17.66
CA GLU A 166 9.76 -10.85 17.26
C GLU A 166 9.27 -11.69 18.46
N VAL A 167 10.02 -11.68 19.56
CA VAL A 167 9.62 -12.41 20.80
C VAL A 167 8.40 -11.75 21.45
N ASN A 168 8.22 -10.45 21.29
CA ASN A 168 7.11 -9.67 21.85
C ASN A 168 5.94 -9.50 20.87
N PHE A 169 5.96 -10.21 19.73
CA PHE A 169 4.95 -10.06 18.70
C PHE A 169 3.56 -10.49 19.19
N ASP A 170 2.63 -9.55 19.23
CA ASP A 170 1.21 -9.79 19.48
C ASP A 170 0.38 -9.14 18.35
N ALA A 171 -0.30 -9.98 17.57
CA ALA A 171 -1.14 -9.51 16.47
C ALA A 171 -2.34 -8.65 16.93
N HIS A 172 -2.81 -8.84 18.17
CA HIS A 172 -3.90 -8.03 18.72
C HIS A 172 -3.45 -6.59 19.00
N GLU A 173 -2.16 -6.41 19.36
CA GLU A 173 -1.60 -5.09 19.65
C GLU A 173 -1.57 -4.18 18.42
N ILE A 174 -1.51 -4.73 17.21
CA ILE A 174 -1.50 -3.95 15.96
C ILE A 174 -2.63 -2.93 15.89
N TYR A 175 -3.83 -3.33 16.32
CA TYR A 175 -5.02 -2.48 16.23
C TYR A 175 -5.32 -1.72 17.53
N ASN A 176 -4.55 -1.96 18.60
CA ASN A 176 -4.71 -1.31 19.90
C ASN A 176 -3.89 -0.04 20.03
N ASN A 177 -2.97 0.22 19.09
CA ASN A 177 -2.15 1.43 19.08
C ASN A 177 -2.17 2.15 17.72
N SER A 178 -1.91 3.44 17.75
CA SER A 178 -1.98 4.31 16.55
C SER A 178 -0.79 4.16 15.61
N LEU A 179 0.24 3.41 15.98
CA LEU A 179 1.42 3.15 15.17
C LEU A 179 1.32 1.83 14.40
N TYR A 180 0.30 1.02 14.67
CA TYR A 180 0.09 -0.31 14.07
C TYR A 180 1.29 -1.24 14.28
N MET A 181 1.99 -1.15 15.41
CA MET A 181 3.11 -2.02 15.77
C MET A 181 2.61 -3.19 16.63
N PRO A 182 3.08 -4.43 16.39
CA PRO A 182 2.68 -5.61 17.17
C PRO A 182 3.47 -5.82 18.47
N ASP A 183 4.26 -4.87 18.92
CA ASP A 183 5.14 -4.92 20.08
C ASP A 183 4.92 -3.68 20.95
N ALA A 184 4.30 -3.82 22.11
CA ALA A 184 3.98 -2.72 23.00
C ALA A 184 5.21 -1.93 23.50
N ASP A 185 6.34 -2.62 23.73
CA ASP A 185 7.59 -1.95 24.12
C ASP A 185 8.16 -1.11 22.96
N ALA A 186 8.06 -1.63 21.74
CA ALA A 186 8.46 -0.88 20.56
C ALA A 186 7.55 0.34 20.32
N VAL A 187 6.25 0.25 20.60
CA VAL A 187 5.31 1.38 20.54
C VAL A 187 5.75 2.53 21.45
N LEU A 188 6.15 2.23 22.69
CA LEU A 188 6.62 3.25 23.64
C LEU A 188 7.87 3.95 23.11
N LYS A 189 8.90 3.18 22.74
CA LYS A 189 10.17 3.70 22.21
C LYS A 189 9.98 4.49 20.91
N ALA A 190 9.14 4.00 19.99
CA ALA A 190 8.82 4.69 18.75
C ALA A 190 8.07 6.00 18.98
N SER A 191 7.19 6.03 20.00
CA SER A 191 6.48 7.25 20.40
C SER A 191 7.44 8.32 20.94
N GLU A 192 8.38 7.95 21.80
CA GLU A 192 9.43 8.84 22.31
C GLU A 192 10.29 9.40 21.18
N TYR A 193 10.75 8.53 20.28
CA TYR A 193 11.52 8.92 19.10
C TYR A 193 10.75 9.90 18.19
N LEU A 194 9.46 9.66 17.95
CA LEU A 194 8.63 10.57 17.16
C LEU A 194 8.40 11.93 17.85
N GLU A 195 8.35 11.98 19.18
CA GLU A 195 8.31 13.23 19.92
C GLU A 195 9.60 14.05 19.77
N GLU A 196 10.75 13.37 19.70
CA GLU A 196 12.03 14.02 19.39
C GLU A 196 12.06 14.56 17.96
N CYS A 197 11.54 13.80 16.99
CA CYS A 197 11.37 14.27 15.62
C CYS A 197 10.50 15.53 15.55
N LEU A 198 9.39 15.57 16.28
CA LEU A 198 8.53 16.76 16.36
C LEU A 198 9.24 17.97 16.95
N LYS A 199 9.99 17.80 18.06
CA LYS A 199 10.76 18.88 18.71
C LYS A 199 11.85 19.43 17.79
N SER A 200 12.46 18.57 16.96
CA SER A 200 13.48 18.96 15.97
C SER A 200 12.90 19.40 14.62
N LEU A 201 11.58 19.59 14.52
CA LEU A 201 10.86 19.99 13.28
C LEU A 201 11.13 19.04 12.10
N ASN A 202 11.36 17.78 12.38
CA ASN A 202 11.77 16.73 11.44
C ASN A 202 10.70 15.64 11.29
N SER A 203 10.97 14.64 10.46
CA SER A 203 10.10 13.50 10.20
C SER A 203 10.88 12.19 10.18
N SER A 204 10.16 11.07 10.28
CA SER A 204 10.75 9.74 10.22
C SER A 204 10.16 8.89 9.10
N GLY A 205 10.95 7.97 8.60
CA GLY A 205 10.53 6.83 7.80
C GLY A 205 10.34 5.58 8.66
N GLY A 206 10.20 4.44 8.00
CA GLY A 206 10.08 3.13 8.65
C GLY A 206 9.75 2.03 7.66
N VAL A 207 9.41 0.86 8.18
CA VAL A 207 9.14 -0.33 7.39
C VAL A 207 7.76 -0.89 7.74
N CYS A 208 6.95 -1.16 6.72
CA CYS A 208 5.77 -2.02 6.83
C CYS A 208 6.14 -3.46 6.46
N GLU A 209 5.57 -4.43 7.18
CA GLU A 209 5.64 -5.84 6.81
C GLU A 209 4.21 -6.36 6.56
N CYS A 210 4.07 -7.18 5.53
CA CYS A 210 2.81 -7.83 5.16
C CYS A 210 3.01 -9.33 5.11
N VAL A 211 2.15 -10.05 5.82
CA VAL A 211 2.07 -11.51 5.85
C VAL A 211 0.73 -11.94 5.26
N ILE A 212 0.77 -12.75 4.20
CA ILE A 212 -0.43 -13.26 3.53
C ILE A 212 -0.48 -14.77 3.73
N THR A 213 -1.57 -15.28 4.28
CA THR A 213 -1.77 -16.70 4.55
C THR A 213 -2.97 -17.25 3.78
N GLY A 214 -3.03 -18.57 3.62
CA GLY A 214 -4.12 -19.25 2.91
C GLY A 214 -4.00 -19.21 1.39
N LEU A 215 -2.86 -18.79 0.84
CA LEU A 215 -2.64 -18.77 -0.60
C LEU A 215 -2.56 -20.19 -1.17
N PRO A 216 -3.24 -20.47 -2.30
CA PRO A 216 -3.01 -21.72 -3.03
C PRO A 216 -1.60 -21.73 -3.63
N VAL A 217 -1.05 -22.91 -3.89
CA VAL A 217 0.19 -23.08 -4.65
C VAL A 217 -0.05 -22.69 -6.11
N GLY A 218 0.90 -21.95 -6.69
CA GLY A 218 0.95 -21.69 -8.14
C GLY A 218 0.31 -20.38 -8.60
N LEU A 219 0.14 -19.38 -7.73
CA LEU A 219 -0.21 -18.02 -8.19
C LEU A 219 1.03 -17.28 -8.67
N GLY A 220 0.93 -16.65 -9.82
CA GLY A 220 2.03 -16.02 -10.54
C GLY A 220 2.59 -16.92 -11.64
N ASP A 221 3.32 -16.34 -12.57
CA ASP A 221 3.89 -17.03 -13.72
C ASP A 221 5.41 -16.83 -13.77
N PRO A 222 6.16 -17.84 -14.27
CA PRO A 222 7.61 -17.70 -14.48
C PRO A 222 7.96 -16.53 -15.41
N VAL A 223 9.21 -16.10 -15.35
CA VAL A 223 9.84 -15.05 -16.12
C VAL A 223 9.40 -13.66 -15.68
N PHE A 224 8.47 -12.96 -16.34
CA PHE A 224 8.18 -11.54 -16.08
C PHE A 224 6.96 -11.31 -15.17
N GLU A 225 6.05 -12.26 -15.10
CA GLU A 225 4.81 -12.16 -14.31
C GLU A 225 4.90 -12.91 -12.97
N LYS A 226 6.12 -13.01 -12.42
CA LYS A 226 6.34 -13.57 -11.09
C LYS A 226 5.53 -12.81 -10.04
N ILE A 227 4.97 -13.54 -9.07
CA ILE A 227 4.16 -12.93 -8.01
C ILE A 227 4.99 -11.93 -7.17
N ASP A 228 6.26 -12.23 -6.90
CA ASP A 228 7.19 -11.34 -6.21
C ASP A 228 7.50 -10.08 -7.02
N ALA A 229 7.68 -10.20 -8.34
CA ALA A 229 7.90 -9.07 -9.24
C ALA A 229 6.67 -8.16 -9.34
N ASN A 230 5.47 -8.73 -9.43
CA ASN A 230 4.22 -7.98 -9.48
C ASN A 230 3.91 -7.29 -8.14
N LEU A 231 4.19 -7.95 -7.01
CA LEU A 231 4.13 -7.33 -5.69
C LEU A 231 5.13 -6.18 -5.57
N ALA A 232 6.38 -6.38 -6.00
CA ALA A 232 7.38 -5.32 -6.00
C ALA A 232 6.92 -4.09 -6.82
N LYS A 233 6.39 -4.31 -8.03
CA LYS A 233 5.81 -3.25 -8.88
C LYS A 233 4.67 -2.53 -8.19
N ALA A 234 3.74 -3.27 -7.57
CA ALA A 234 2.59 -2.71 -6.86
C ALA A 234 3.03 -1.84 -5.68
N ILE A 235 3.88 -2.38 -4.82
CA ILE A 235 4.34 -1.74 -3.59
C ILE A 235 5.26 -0.56 -3.88
N MET A 236 6.22 -0.70 -4.82
CA MET A 236 7.10 0.39 -5.25
C MET A 236 6.35 1.53 -5.94
N SER A 237 5.13 1.30 -6.45
CA SER A 237 4.27 2.33 -7.01
C SER A 237 3.61 3.24 -5.97
N ILE A 238 3.64 2.86 -4.69
CA ILE A 238 3.11 3.66 -3.58
C ILE A 238 4.06 4.84 -3.34
N GLY A 239 3.52 6.05 -3.24
CA GLY A 239 4.33 7.24 -2.94
C GLY A 239 5.12 7.06 -1.64
N ALA A 240 6.37 7.53 -1.62
CA ALA A 240 7.35 7.41 -0.54
C ALA A 240 7.96 6.01 -0.30
N VAL A 241 7.49 4.95 -0.92
CA VAL A 241 8.17 3.64 -0.87
C VAL A 241 9.49 3.73 -1.63
N LYS A 242 10.57 3.17 -1.04
CA LYS A 242 11.95 3.20 -1.55
C LYS A 242 12.63 1.84 -1.55
N GLY A 243 12.03 0.84 -0.92
CA GLY A 243 12.55 -0.52 -0.91
C GLY A 243 11.44 -1.54 -0.82
N PHE A 244 11.71 -2.71 -1.38
CA PHE A 244 10.87 -3.90 -1.30
C PHE A 244 11.77 -5.10 -1.06
N GLU A 245 11.39 -5.96 -0.11
CA GLU A 245 12.04 -7.23 0.18
C GLU A 245 11.00 -8.33 0.31
N ILE A 246 11.34 -9.54 -0.11
CA ILE A 246 10.54 -10.74 0.07
C ILE A 246 11.35 -11.82 0.79
N GLY A 247 10.76 -12.51 1.77
CA GLY A 247 11.45 -13.50 2.60
C GLY A 247 12.65 -12.90 3.32
N ASP A 248 13.81 -13.55 3.21
CA ASP A 248 15.08 -13.06 3.78
C ASP A 248 15.60 -11.79 3.08
N GLY A 249 15.04 -11.42 1.90
CA GLY A 249 15.37 -10.18 1.21
C GLY A 249 16.87 -10.04 0.93
N PHE A 250 17.46 -8.91 1.32
CA PHE A 250 18.90 -8.66 1.15
C PHE A 250 19.80 -9.56 1.99
N ASP A 251 19.30 -10.16 3.07
CA ASP A 251 20.09 -11.10 3.88
C ASP A 251 20.35 -12.42 3.16
N ALA A 252 19.52 -12.80 2.18
CA ALA A 252 19.78 -13.95 1.32
C ALA A 252 21.12 -13.86 0.59
N ALA A 253 21.61 -12.65 0.28
CA ALA A 253 22.93 -12.45 -0.36
C ALA A 253 24.13 -12.83 0.54
N LYS A 254 23.91 -12.92 1.85
CA LYS A 254 24.92 -13.33 2.86
C LYS A 254 24.84 -14.84 3.17
N ALA A 255 23.79 -15.51 2.71
CA ALA A 255 23.54 -16.92 2.99
C ALA A 255 24.30 -17.84 2.03
N THR A 256 24.43 -19.10 2.39
CA THR A 256 24.86 -20.18 1.51
C THR A 256 23.67 -20.99 1.04
N GLY A 257 23.81 -21.81 0.00
CA GLY A 257 22.71 -22.69 -0.44
C GLY A 257 22.17 -23.57 0.71
N LEU A 258 23.06 -24.09 1.56
CA LEU A 258 22.66 -24.91 2.71
C LEU A 258 21.86 -24.15 3.77
N THR A 259 22.13 -22.86 3.95
CA THR A 259 21.45 -22.04 4.97
C THR A 259 20.24 -21.31 4.42
N ASN A 260 20.11 -21.18 3.09
CA ASN A 260 19.01 -20.45 2.43
C ASN A 260 17.92 -21.38 1.89
N ASN A 261 18.25 -22.64 1.53
CA ASN A 261 17.25 -23.53 0.94
C ASN A 261 16.19 -23.96 1.96
N ASP A 262 14.93 -23.75 1.60
CA ASP A 262 13.77 -24.21 2.36
C ASP A 262 13.52 -25.70 2.04
N ALA A 263 13.88 -26.60 2.93
CA ALA A 263 13.67 -28.04 2.74
C ALA A 263 12.18 -28.40 2.69
N PHE A 264 11.80 -29.23 1.71
CA PHE A 264 10.43 -29.76 1.67
C PHE A 264 10.25 -30.89 2.69
N ILE A 265 9.13 -30.87 3.40
CA ILE A 265 8.74 -31.85 4.40
C ILE A 265 7.28 -32.26 4.22
N MET A 266 6.91 -33.42 4.72
CA MET A 266 5.51 -33.81 4.88
C MET A 266 4.98 -33.32 6.22
N ARG A 267 3.91 -32.52 6.22
CA ARG A 267 3.23 -32.05 7.44
C ARG A 267 1.74 -32.28 7.30
N ALA A 268 1.16 -33.05 8.22
CA ALA A 268 -0.27 -33.37 8.20
C ALA A 268 -0.80 -33.93 6.86
N GLY A 269 0.00 -34.73 6.16
CA GLY A 269 -0.38 -35.35 4.90
C GLY A 269 -0.23 -34.46 3.65
N ALA A 270 0.31 -33.26 3.80
CA ALA A 270 0.56 -32.33 2.71
C ALA A 270 2.04 -31.96 2.61
N VAL A 271 2.50 -31.63 1.40
CA VAL A 271 3.84 -31.07 1.18
C VAL A 271 3.88 -29.67 1.80
N SER A 272 4.92 -29.40 2.57
CA SER A 272 5.18 -28.14 3.26
C SER A 272 6.68 -27.84 3.23
N LYS A 273 7.10 -26.73 3.82
CA LYS A 273 8.51 -26.39 4.01
C LYS A 273 8.87 -26.36 5.50
N GLU A 274 10.12 -26.67 5.81
CA GLU A 274 10.68 -26.59 7.16
C GLU A 274 10.91 -25.16 7.58
N THR A 275 11.41 -24.33 6.63
CA THR A 275 11.67 -22.90 6.78
C THR A 275 10.93 -22.10 5.70
N ASN A 276 10.96 -20.80 5.74
CA ASN A 276 10.31 -19.92 4.76
C ASN A 276 11.19 -18.72 4.39
N ARG A 277 12.47 -18.99 4.10
CA ARG A 277 13.45 -17.96 3.72
C ARG A 277 13.13 -17.30 2.39
N SER A 278 12.53 -18.07 1.46
CA SER A 278 12.03 -17.56 0.18
C SER A 278 10.81 -16.65 0.31
N GLY A 279 10.20 -16.55 1.50
CA GLY A 279 9.02 -15.72 1.75
C GLY A 279 7.76 -16.17 1.03
N GLY A 280 7.57 -17.49 0.84
CA GLY A 280 6.34 -18.06 0.27
C GLY A 280 6.31 -18.12 -1.27
N THR A 281 7.45 -17.93 -1.93
CA THR A 281 7.53 -17.95 -3.40
C THR A 281 8.71 -18.81 -3.89
N LEU A 282 8.45 -19.65 -4.89
CA LEU A 282 9.46 -20.43 -5.60
C LEU A 282 9.21 -20.36 -7.10
N GLY A 283 10.25 -20.06 -7.87
CA GLY A 283 10.14 -19.94 -9.33
C GLY A 283 9.19 -18.84 -9.81
N GLY A 284 8.86 -17.86 -8.96
CA GLY A 284 7.93 -16.79 -9.27
C GLY A 284 6.46 -17.11 -8.97
N MET A 285 6.19 -18.25 -8.34
CA MET A 285 4.85 -18.69 -7.97
C MET A 285 4.75 -18.87 -6.46
N THR A 286 3.54 -18.70 -5.90
CA THR A 286 3.27 -19.03 -4.50
C THR A 286 3.48 -20.52 -4.25
N ASP A 287 4.04 -20.87 -3.09
CA ASP A 287 4.35 -22.27 -2.72
C ASP A 287 3.46 -22.86 -1.61
N GLY A 288 2.44 -22.09 -1.19
CA GLY A 288 1.50 -22.48 -0.11
C GLY A 288 1.95 -22.08 1.29
N SER A 289 3.21 -21.64 1.46
CA SER A 289 3.68 -21.04 2.71
C SER A 289 3.15 -19.61 2.85
N PRO A 290 3.20 -19.01 4.05
CA PRO A 290 2.92 -17.58 4.20
C PRO A 290 3.78 -16.73 3.25
N LEU A 291 3.15 -15.86 2.47
CA LEU A 291 3.88 -14.90 1.65
C LEU A 291 4.23 -13.70 2.52
N ILE A 292 5.53 -13.41 2.65
CA ILE A 292 6.06 -12.39 3.57
C ILE A 292 6.93 -11.41 2.79
N PHE A 293 6.57 -10.13 2.86
CA PHE A 293 7.37 -9.07 2.25
C PHE A 293 7.39 -7.80 3.10
N ARG A 294 8.38 -6.94 2.86
CA ARG A 294 8.59 -5.67 3.55
C ARG A 294 8.66 -4.52 2.56
N ALA A 295 8.17 -3.36 3.00
CA ALA A 295 8.19 -2.10 2.26
C ALA A 295 8.88 -1.02 3.08
N ALA A 296 10.00 -0.49 2.61
CA ALA A 296 10.69 0.63 3.24
C ALA A 296 10.11 1.97 2.75
N ILE A 297 9.73 2.83 3.68
CA ILE A 297 9.06 4.10 3.43
C ILE A 297 9.98 5.24 3.91
N LYS A 298 10.29 6.17 3.01
CA LYS A 298 11.12 7.33 3.35
C LYS A 298 10.40 8.30 4.29
N PRO A 299 11.13 9.15 5.04
CA PRO A 299 10.56 10.25 5.80
C PRO A 299 9.69 11.18 4.93
N THR A 300 8.69 11.80 5.54
CA THR A 300 7.88 12.84 4.90
C THR A 300 8.80 14.03 4.54
N PRO A 301 8.88 14.44 3.27
CA PRO A 301 9.80 15.49 2.87
C PRO A 301 9.34 16.90 3.26
N SER A 302 8.07 17.09 3.59
CA SER A 302 7.54 18.37 4.09
C SER A 302 7.85 18.49 5.57
N ILE A 303 8.93 19.19 5.91
CA ILE A 303 9.36 19.45 7.29
C ILE A 303 9.50 20.96 7.54
N ALA A 304 9.38 21.37 8.79
CA ALA A 304 9.50 22.77 9.18
C ALA A 304 10.95 23.22 9.46
N ALA A 305 11.90 22.28 9.52
CA ALA A 305 13.32 22.60 9.53
C ALA A 305 13.73 23.30 8.23
N THR A 306 14.70 24.23 8.32
CA THR A 306 15.24 24.93 7.14
C THR A 306 15.89 23.96 6.18
N GLN A 307 15.62 24.11 4.89
CA GLN A 307 16.16 23.30 3.81
C GLN A 307 16.64 24.17 2.66
N HIS A 308 17.73 23.77 2.01
CA HIS A 308 18.23 24.40 0.79
C HIS A 308 17.44 23.90 -0.42
N THR A 309 17.18 24.80 -1.37
CA THR A 309 16.53 24.48 -2.66
C THR A 309 16.83 25.57 -3.67
N VAL A 310 16.24 25.45 -4.87
CA VAL A 310 16.31 26.48 -5.91
C VAL A 310 14.90 27.01 -6.24
N ASN A 311 14.83 28.29 -6.57
CA ASN A 311 13.61 28.89 -7.11
C ASN A 311 13.53 28.72 -8.64
N LYS A 312 12.40 29.11 -9.24
CA LYS A 312 12.21 29.02 -10.69
C LYS A 312 13.09 29.98 -11.52
N SER A 313 13.74 30.95 -10.88
CA SER A 313 14.72 31.85 -11.51
C SER A 313 16.12 31.27 -11.52
N GLY A 314 16.34 30.07 -10.93
CA GLY A 314 17.64 29.40 -10.87
C GLY A 314 18.54 29.89 -9.73
N GLU A 315 17.98 30.53 -8.71
CA GLU A 315 18.70 31.02 -7.54
C GLU A 315 18.60 30.04 -6.39
N ASP A 316 19.72 29.77 -5.70
CA ASP A 316 19.77 29.00 -4.46
C ASP A 316 19.08 29.78 -3.33
N ILE A 317 18.16 29.15 -2.65
CA ILE A 317 17.39 29.73 -1.54
C ILE A 317 17.28 28.77 -0.37
N GLU A 318 17.00 29.34 0.80
CA GLU A 318 16.59 28.59 1.98
C GLU A 318 15.09 28.69 2.18
N ILE A 319 14.45 27.57 2.50
CA ILE A 319 13.03 27.51 2.78
C ILE A 319 12.75 26.76 4.07
N SER A 320 11.62 27.09 4.68
CA SER A 320 11.00 26.30 5.74
C SER A 320 9.56 26.06 5.33
N ILE A 321 9.17 24.79 5.17
CA ILE A 321 7.81 24.46 4.71
C ILE A 321 6.85 24.65 5.87
N LYS A 322 6.11 25.77 5.82
CA LYS A 322 5.05 26.05 6.80
C LYS A 322 3.83 25.19 6.51
N GLY A 323 3.22 24.62 7.53
CA GLY A 323 1.99 23.85 7.37
C GLY A 323 1.88 22.70 8.37
N ARG A 324 0.80 21.92 8.21
CA ARG A 324 0.50 20.75 9.05
C ARG A 324 0.99 19.50 8.32
N HIS A 325 2.13 18.99 8.71
CA HIS A 325 2.75 17.81 8.09
C HIS A 325 2.69 16.61 9.02
N ASP A 326 2.61 15.43 8.45
CA ASP A 326 2.72 14.18 9.21
C ASP A 326 4.21 13.95 9.55
N PRO A 327 4.62 13.90 10.83
CA PRO A 327 5.99 13.52 11.19
C PRO A 327 6.30 12.06 10.83
N ILE A 328 5.27 11.25 10.60
CA ILE A 328 5.35 9.87 10.17
C ILE A 328 4.15 9.50 9.30
N ILE A 329 4.37 8.79 8.20
CA ILE A 329 3.30 8.29 7.32
C ILE A 329 3.18 6.77 7.33
N VAL A 330 4.12 6.06 7.94
CA VAL A 330 4.18 4.59 7.95
C VAL A 330 2.89 3.96 8.47
N PRO A 331 2.29 4.40 9.60
CA PRO A 331 1.03 3.84 10.09
C PRO A 331 -0.13 3.95 9.08
N ARG A 332 -0.18 5.04 8.32
CA ARG A 332 -1.20 5.23 7.28
C ARG A 332 -0.90 4.42 6.02
N ALA A 333 0.37 4.09 5.78
CA ALA A 333 0.79 3.28 4.66
C ALA A 333 0.48 1.79 4.85
N VAL A 334 0.33 1.30 6.08
CA VAL A 334 -0.01 -0.10 6.40
C VAL A 334 -1.20 -0.60 5.58
N VAL A 335 -2.31 0.12 5.60
CA VAL A 335 -3.51 -0.26 4.85
C VAL A 335 -3.35 -0.09 3.32
N VAL A 336 -2.47 0.81 2.88
CA VAL A 336 -2.17 0.98 1.44
C VAL A 336 -1.34 -0.19 0.91
N VAL A 337 -0.36 -0.65 1.69
CA VAL A 337 0.45 -1.85 1.40
C VAL A 337 -0.44 -3.08 1.33
N GLU A 338 -1.33 -3.27 2.31
CA GLU A 338 -2.33 -4.34 2.35
C GLU A 338 -3.23 -4.32 1.10
N ALA A 339 -3.77 -3.16 0.75
CA ALA A 339 -4.65 -2.97 -0.40
C ALA A 339 -3.95 -3.32 -1.72
N MET A 340 -2.73 -2.83 -1.93
CA MET A 340 -1.98 -3.13 -3.15
C MET A 340 -1.56 -4.59 -3.26
N ALA A 341 -1.23 -5.23 -2.12
CA ALA A 341 -1.01 -6.67 -2.07
C ALA A 341 -2.27 -7.45 -2.44
N ALA A 342 -3.43 -7.09 -1.87
CA ALA A 342 -4.69 -7.75 -2.15
C ALA A 342 -5.10 -7.62 -3.62
N ILE A 343 -4.95 -6.45 -4.24
CA ILE A 343 -5.21 -6.25 -5.68
C ILE A 343 -4.32 -7.16 -6.51
N THR A 344 -3.03 -7.27 -6.18
CA THR A 344 -2.07 -8.12 -6.90
C THR A 344 -2.42 -9.61 -6.78
N ILE A 345 -2.78 -10.07 -5.58
CA ILE A 345 -3.19 -11.45 -5.34
C ILE A 345 -4.52 -11.77 -6.03
N ALA A 346 -5.49 -10.84 -6.00
CA ALA A 346 -6.77 -11.02 -6.67
C ALA A 346 -6.60 -11.16 -8.19
N ASP A 347 -5.77 -10.31 -8.80
CA ASP A 347 -5.46 -10.39 -10.23
C ASP A 347 -4.77 -11.72 -10.59
N ALA A 348 -3.73 -12.10 -9.84
CA ALA A 348 -3.01 -13.36 -10.06
C ALA A 348 -3.93 -14.59 -9.87
N LEU A 349 -4.84 -14.56 -8.90
CA LEU A 349 -5.79 -15.64 -8.64
C LEU A 349 -6.77 -15.81 -9.82
N LEU A 350 -7.32 -14.72 -10.33
CA LEU A 350 -8.22 -14.76 -11.48
C LEU A 350 -7.50 -15.21 -12.75
N MET A 351 -6.27 -14.77 -12.97
CA MET A 351 -5.45 -15.26 -14.09
C MET A 351 -5.18 -16.75 -14.00
N ASN A 352 -4.93 -17.30 -12.80
CA ASN A 352 -4.61 -18.71 -12.57
C ASN A 352 -5.81 -19.67 -12.84
N MET A 353 -7.03 -19.16 -12.96
CA MET A 353 -8.21 -20.00 -13.23
C MET A 353 -8.08 -20.77 -14.56
N GLY A 354 -7.43 -20.17 -15.56
CA GLY A 354 -7.22 -20.76 -16.87
C GLY A 354 -5.93 -21.60 -17.00
N ALA A 355 -5.15 -21.81 -15.95
CA ALA A 355 -3.84 -22.43 -16.01
C ALA A 355 -3.88 -23.96 -16.28
N ARG A 356 -5.02 -24.64 -16.06
CA ARG A 356 -5.15 -26.10 -16.17
C ARG A 356 -6.41 -26.51 -16.95
N MET A 357 -6.21 -27.35 -17.98
CA MET A 357 -7.31 -27.85 -18.83
C MET A 357 -8.36 -28.68 -18.07
N ASP A 358 -7.93 -29.47 -17.08
CA ASP A 358 -8.84 -30.24 -16.25
C ASP A 358 -9.80 -29.33 -15.46
N ARG A 359 -9.30 -28.22 -14.87
CA ARG A 359 -10.14 -27.23 -14.17
C ARG A 359 -11.12 -26.54 -15.11
N ILE A 360 -10.68 -26.15 -16.30
CA ILE A 360 -11.55 -25.57 -17.33
C ILE A 360 -12.64 -26.56 -17.73
N THR A 361 -12.25 -27.81 -17.98
CA THR A 361 -13.17 -28.88 -18.35
C THR A 361 -14.19 -29.16 -17.26
N ASP A 362 -13.76 -29.23 -15.99
CA ASP A 362 -14.65 -29.49 -14.86
C ASP A 362 -15.64 -28.35 -14.62
N PHE A 363 -15.20 -27.10 -14.84
CA PHE A 363 -16.07 -25.92 -14.73
C PHE A 363 -17.16 -25.96 -15.77
N TYR A 364 -16.82 -26.15 -17.08
CA TYR A 364 -17.78 -26.10 -18.16
C TYR A 364 -18.63 -27.38 -18.32
N LYS A 365 -18.19 -28.50 -17.75
CA LYS A 365 -19.04 -29.72 -17.71
C LYS A 365 -20.10 -29.70 -16.60
N LYS A 366 -20.00 -28.81 -15.64
CA LYS A 366 -20.97 -28.66 -14.55
C LYS A 366 -22.04 -27.59 -14.84
N LEU A 367 -21.91 -26.89 -15.97
CA LEU A 367 -22.92 -25.99 -16.51
C LEU A 367 -23.94 -26.77 -17.38
#